data_962556a1d0d718733563a7e87b1d23e2
#
_entry.id   962556a1d0d718733563a7e87b1d23e2
#
_cell.length_a   1.000
_cell.length_b   1.000
_cell.length_c   1.000
_cell.angle_alpha   90.00
_cell.angle_beta   90.00
_cell.angle_gamma   90.00
#
_symmetry.space_group_name_H-M   'P 1'
#
loop_
_entity.id
_entity.type
_entity.pdbx_description
1 polymer ?
#
loop_
_entity_poly.entity_id
_entity_poly.type
_entity_poly.pdbx_seq_one_letter_code
_entity_poly.pdbx_strand_id
1 'polypeptide(L)'
;IAIGVLAGQTSQGNNSIAVGGFAGYITQGQNSVAIGPSAGQSSQSEGSIAIGVEAGLDTQGQNSIAVGYRAGQNSQANNSIVINATGSTLDNTTANTFVVKPIRTVNSVTGLYQLYYDPATGEVVYYQP
;
A
#
# COMPACT_ATOMS: atom_id res chain seq x y z
N ILE A 1 -0.87 15.71 10.70
CA ILE A 1 0.56 15.78 11.06
C ILE A 1 1.39 15.83 9.80
N ALA A 2 2.30 16.80 9.67
CA ALA A 2 3.23 16.90 8.55
C ALA A 2 4.66 17.08 9.07
N ILE A 3 5.57 16.18 8.72
CA ILE A 3 6.97 16.20 9.12
C ILE A 3 7.86 15.91 7.90
N GLY A 4 8.62 16.90 7.44
CA GLY A 4 9.52 16.77 6.29
C GLY A 4 9.38 17.94 5.32
N VAL A 5 10.33 18.05 4.39
CA VAL A 5 10.29 19.10 3.36
C VAL A 5 9.08 18.91 2.47
N LEU A 6 8.20 19.91 2.39
CA LEU A 6 6.97 19.90 1.60
C LEU A 6 5.97 18.77 1.93
N ALA A 7 6.09 18.13 3.13
CA ALA A 7 5.11 17.16 3.56
C ALA A 7 3.74 17.83 3.79
N GLY A 8 2.67 17.26 3.24
CA GLY A 8 1.29 17.73 3.38
C GLY A 8 1.06 19.17 2.88
N GLN A 9 1.84 19.65 1.90
CA GLN A 9 1.89 21.09 1.61
C GLN A 9 0.61 21.68 1.04
N THR A 10 -0.04 21.01 0.09
CA THR A 10 -1.13 21.67 -0.66
C THR A 10 -2.51 21.37 -0.05
N SER A 11 -2.87 20.14 0.15
CA SER A 11 -4.21 19.76 0.63
C SER A 11 -4.09 18.54 1.54
N GLN A 12 -3.67 18.76 2.77
CA GLN A 12 -3.63 17.70 3.77
C GLN A 12 -5.01 17.52 4.41
N GLY A 13 -5.60 16.33 4.25
CA GLY A 13 -6.89 15.99 4.80
C GLY A 13 -6.91 15.96 6.34
N ASN A 14 -8.10 16.12 6.94
CA ASN A 14 -8.27 16.03 8.38
C ASN A 14 -7.81 14.65 8.88
N ASN A 15 -7.18 14.64 10.07
CA ASN A 15 -6.69 13.44 10.73
C ASN A 15 -5.64 12.64 9.91
N SER A 16 -5.00 13.28 8.92
CA SER A 16 -3.98 12.62 8.11
C SER A 16 -2.58 12.81 8.66
N ILE A 17 -1.68 11.91 8.26
CA ILE A 17 -0.27 11.90 8.65
C ILE A 17 0.59 11.89 7.39
N ALA A 18 1.52 12.85 7.27
CA ALA A 18 2.52 12.94 6.23
C ALA A 18 3.92 13.03 6.86
N VAL A 19 4.75 12.00 6.72
CA VAL A 19 6.11 11.97 7.27
C VAL A 19 7.11 11.58 6.19
N GLY A 20 7.98 12.51 5.84
CA GLY A 20 8.99 12.35 4.78
C GLY A 20 8.96 13.50 3.78
N GLY A 21 10.05 13.70 3.05
CA GLY A 21 10.08 14.73 1.99
C GLY A 21 9.03 14.42 0.93
N PHE A 22 8.19 15.39 0.59
CA PHE A 22 7.08 15.28 -0.37
C PHE A 22 6.01 14.24 -0.02
N ALA A 23 5.97 13.70 1.22
CA ALA A 23 4.89 12.81 1.64
C ALA A 23 3.55 13.57 1.65
N GLY A 24 2.51 13.01 1.03
CA GLY A 24 1.18 13.66 0.94
C GLY A 24 1.21 15.06 0.34
N TYR A 25 2.11 15.33 -0.61
CA TYR A 25 2.46 16.70 -1.04
C TYR A 25 1.32 17.46 -1.68
N ILE A 26 0.58 16.89 -2.64
CA ILE A 26 -0.46 17.60 -3.39
C ILE A 26 -1.84 17.42 -2.77
N THR A 27 -2.36 16.21 -2.76
CA THR A 27 -3.69 15.90 -2.21
C THR A 27 -3.61 14.69 -1.32
N GLN A 28 -3.66 14.89 -0.03
CA GLN A 28 -3.74 13.82 0.95
C GLN A 28 -5.17 13.72 1.50
N GLY A 29 -5.83 12.59 1.30
CA GLY A 29 -7.20 12.34 1.75
C GLY A 29 -7.36 12.37 3.26
N GLN A 30 -8.60 12.49 3.73
CA GLN A 30 -8.90 12.42 5.16
C GLN A 30 -8.54 11.04 5.72
N ASN A 31 -8.14 10.99 6.98
CA ASN A 31 -7.83 9.74 7.70
C ASN A 31 -6.76 8.89 7.00
N SER A 32 -5.89 9.49 6.17
CA SER A 32 -4.87 8.78 5.42
C SER A 32 -3.49 8.90 6.05
N VAL A 33 -2.61 7.96 5.71
CA VAL A 33 -1.23 7.91 6.20
C VAL A 33 -0.26 7.84 5.04
N ALA A 34 0.70 8.77 5.00
CA ALA A 34 1.81 8.79 4.05
C ALA A 34 3.13 8.86 4.81
N ILE A 35 3.91 7.79 4.81
CA ILE A 35 5.20 7.72 5.52
C ILE A 35 6.30 7.23 4.58
N GLY A 36 7.28 8.09 4.35
CA GLY A 36 8.41 7.84 3.45
C GLY A 36 8.55 8.94 2.40
N PRO A 37 9.74 9.11 1.81
CA PRO A 37 9.93 10.07 0.72
C PRO A 37 8.96 9.82 -0.43
N SER A 38 8.21 10.85 -0.81
CA SER A 38 7.20 10.82 -1.87
C SER A 38 6.07 9.78 -1.68
N ALA A 39 5.85 9.29 -0.46
CA ALA A 39 4.70 8.44 -0.18
C ALA A 39 3.40 9.25 -0.35
N GLY A 40 2.42 8.70 -1.08
CA GLY A 40 1.13 9.38 -1.32
C GLY A 40 1.26 10.77 -1.94
N GLN A 41 2.30 11.04 -2.74
CA GLN A 41 2.70 12.39 -3.13
C GLN A 41 1.63 13.15 -3.89
N SER A 42 1.00 12.55 -4.89
CA SER A 42 0.14 13.29 -5.82
C SER A 42 -1.35 13.22 -5.47
N SER A 43 -1.90 12.04 -5.28
CA SER A 43 -3.33 11.85 -5.02
C SER A 43 -3.56 10.64 -4.12
N GLN A 44 -3.49 10.86 -2.83
CA GLN A 44 -3.81 9.85 -1.84
C GLN A 44 -5.27 9.98 -1.41
N SER A 45 -6.09 8.95 -1.63
CA SER A 45 -7.51 8.99 -1.30
C SER A 45 -7.79 8.77 0.19
N GLU A 46 -9.04 8.99 0.58
CA GLU A 46 -9.49 8.84 1.97
C GLU A 46 -9.24 7.42 2.51
N GLY A 47 -8.82 7.33 3.77
CA GLY A 47 -8.60 6.07 4.49
C GLY A 47 -7.46 5.23 3.95
N SER A 48 -6.63 5.75 3.04
CA SER A 48 -5.54 4.99 2.45
C SER A 48 -4.25 5.09 3.25
N ILE A 49 -3.40 4.07 3.13
CA ILE A 49 -2.11 3.97 3.79
C ILE A 49 -1.01 3.77 2.76
N ALA A 50 -0.02 4.66 2.75
CA ALA A 50 1.18 4.59 1.92
C ALA A 50 2.43 4.62 2.82
N ILE A 51 3.16 3.53 2.92
CA ILE A 51 4.37 3.42 3.74
C ILE A 51 5.54 2.89 2.92
N GLY A 52 6.55 3.70 2.74
CA GLY A 52 7.75 3.38 1.96
C GLY A 52 8.06 4.46 0.92
N VAL A 53 9.26 4.41 0.36
CA VAL A 53 9.67 5.34 -0.69
C VAL A 53 8.78 5.17 -1.91
N GLU A 54 8.14 6.26 -2.36
CA GLU A 54 7.24 6.28 -3.53
C GLU A 54 6.06 5.28 -3.45
N ALA A 55 5.68 4.84 -2.22
CA ALA A 55 4.46 4.05 -2.04
C ALA A 55 3.23 4.92 -2.32
N GLY A 56 2.29 4.44 -3.14
CA GLY A 56 1.09 5.18 -3.51
C GLY A 56 1.37 6.55 -4.14
N LEU A 57 2.47 6.69 -4.89
CA LEU A 57 3.00 8.00 -5.33
C LEU A 57 1.99 8.83 -6.14
N ASP A 58 1.41 8.27 -7.20
CA ASP A 58 0.58 9.04 -8.12
C ASP A 58 -0.91 9.00 -7.77
N THR A 59 -1.51 7.83 -7.77
CA THR A 59 -2.93 7.68 -7.47
C THR A 59 -3.14 6.48 -6.58
N GLN A 60 -3.46 6.73 -5.33
CA GLN A 60 -3.80 5.68 -4.38
C GLN A 60 -5.30 5.69 -4.10
N GLY A 61 -5.95 4.55 -4.34
CA GLY A 61 -7.39 4.39 -4.20
C GLY A 61 -7.87 4.46 -2.74
N GLN A 62 -9.16 4.68 -2.58
CA GLN A 62 -9.81 4.77 -1.27
C GLN A 62 -9.68 3.45 -0.50
N ASN A 63 -9.44 3.52 0.81
CA ASN A 63 -9.29 2.37 1.71
C ASN A 63 -8.24 1.36 1.22
N SER A 64 -7.20 1.81 0.51
CA SER A 64 -6.15 0.95 0.01
C SER A 64 -4.89 1.02 0.85
N ILE A 65 -4.08 -0.03 0.82
CA ILE A 65 -2.84 -0.15 1.59
C ILE A 65 -1.70 -0.43 0.63
N ALA A 66 -0.67 0.43 0.65
CA ALA A 66 0.58 0.29 -0.08
C ALA A 66 1.75 0.28 0.90
N VAL A 67 2.44 -0.84 1.04
CA VAL A 67 3.58 -0.97 1.94
C VAL A 67 4.80 -1.50 1.19
N GLY A 68 5.91 -0.76 1.30
CA GLY A 68 7.18 -1.09 0.68
C GLY A 68 7.58 -0.16 -0.45
N TYR A 69 8.80 -0.32 -0.95
CA TYR A 69 9.33 0.49 -2.03
C TYR A 69 8.49 0.39 -3.29
N ARG A 70 7.96 1.51 -3.78
CA ARG A 70 7.12 1.60 -4.99
C ARG A 70 5.90 0.67 -5.01
N ALA A 71 5.35 0.37 -3.83
CA ALA A 71 4.08 -0.35 -3.75
C ALA A 71 2.94 0.56 -4.22
N GLY A 72 2.15 0.13 -5.21
CA GLY A 72 1.06 0.93 -5.77
C GLY A 72 1.52 2.26 -6.35
N GLN A 73 2.74 2.33 -6.91
CA GLN A 73 3.40 3.59 -7.27
C GLN A 73 2.60 4.43 -8.27
N ASN A 74 2.16 3.84 -9.38
CA ASN A 74 1.52 4.61 -10.46
C ASN A 74 0.00 4.63 -10.33
N SER A 75 -0.60 3.53 -9.91
CA SER A 75 -2.05 3.43 -9.73
C SER A 75 -2.37 2.28 -8.81
N GLN A 76 -3.10 2.56 -7.76
CA GLN A 76 -3.64 1.52 -6.88
C GLN A 76 -5.15 1.64 -6.79
N ALA A 77 -5.86 0.54 -7.05
CA ALA A 77 -7.32 0.51 -7.02
C ALA A 77 -7.89 0.61 -5.60
N ASN A 78 -9.16 0.98 -5.49
CA ASN A 78 -9.87 1.05 -4.23
C ASN A 78 -9.93 -0.32 -3.52
N ASN A 79 -9.93 -0.31 -2.19
CA ASN A 79 -10.07 -1.51 -1.35
C ASN A 79 -9.04 -2.59 -1.70
N SER A 80 -7.82 -2.21 -2.06
CA SER A 80 -6.76 -3.14 -2.44
C SER A 80 -5.55 -3.05 -1.53
N ILE A 81 -4.79 -4.13 -1.45
CA ILE A 81 -3.58 -4.21 -0.64
C ILE A 81 -2.41 -4.55 -1.55
N VAL A 82 -1.31 -3.79 -1.42
CA VAL A 82 -0.03 -4.07 -2.07
C VAL A 82 1.07 -4.11 -1.02
N ILE A 83 1.76 -5.23 -0.92
CA ILE A 83 2.99 -5.36 -0.13
C ILE A 83 4.14 -5.68 -1.07
N ASN A 84 5.14 -4.79 -1.14
CA ASN A 84 6.23 -4.89 -2.10
C ASN A 84 7.61 -4.83 -1.44
N ALA A 85 8.36 -5.90 -1.55
CA ALA A 85 9.76 -5.98 -1.10
C ALA A 85 10.72 -6.34 -2.25
N THR A 86 10.38 -5.98 -3.50
CA THR A 86 11.19 -6.39 -4.67
C THR A 86 12.17 -5.32 -5.15
N GLY A 87 12.14 -4.12 -4.73
CA GLY A 87 12.97 -3.05 -5.30
C GLY A 87 12.54 -2.56 -6.69
N SER A 88 11.41 -3.04 -7.20
CA SER A 88 10.78 -2.60 -8.46
C SER A 88 9.35 -2.18 -8.20
N THR A 89 8.74 -1.44 -9.13
CA THR A 89 7.33 -1.05 -9.03
C THR A 89 6.40 -2.27 -8.99
N LEU A 90 5.43 -2.25 -8.11
CA LEU A 90 4.36 -3.24 -8.02
C LEU A 90 3.02 -2.53 -7.89
N ASP A 91 2.31 -2.39 -9.00
CA ASP A 91 0.99 -1.78 -9.05
C ASP A 91 -0.14 -2.80 -8.89
N ASN A 92 -1.30 -2.34 -8.48
CA ASN A 92 -2.50 -3.15 -8.36
C ASN A 92 -3.73 -2.34 -8.81
N THR A 93 -4.10 -2.51 -10.06
CA THR A 93 -5.21 -1.78 -10.71
C THR A 93 -6.57 -2.47 -10.55
N THR A 94 -6.62 -3.60 -9.84
CA THR A 94 -7.85 -4.37 -9.62
C THR A 94 -8.36 -4.14 -8.19
N ALA A 95 -9.57 -3.64 -8.06
CA ALA A 95 -10.18 -3.39 -6.75
C ALA A 95 -10.49 -4.70 -6.00
N ASN A 96 -10.53 -4.62 -4.67
CA ASN A 96 -10.83 -5.74 -3.77
C ASN A 96 -9.85 -6.91 -3.90
N THR A 97 -8.57 -6.63 -4.14
CA THR A 97 -7.54 -7.65 -4.31
C THR A 97 -6.34 -7.43 -3.39
N PHE A 98 -5.61 -8.50 -3.12
CA PHE A 98 -4.36 -8.51 -2.37
C PHE A 98 -3.22 -8.96 -3.28
N VAL A 99 -2.18 -8.12 -3.38
CA VAL A 99 -0.96 -8.39 -4.15
C VAL A 99 0.24 -8.30 -3.23
N VAL A 100 1.08 -9.32 -3.23
CA VAL A 100 2.31 -9.37 -2.44
C VAL A 100 3.47 -9.94 -3.26
N LYS A 101 4.64 -9.30 -3.15
CA LYS A 101 5.91 -9.79 -3.73
C LYS A 101 7.08 -9.50 -2.78
N PRO A 102 8.12 -10.37 -2.75
CA PRO A 102 8.23 -11.64 -3.48
C PRO A 102 7.50 -12.78 -2.76
N ILE A 103 7.03 -13.76 -3.53
CA ILE A 103 6.67 -15.09 -3.04
C ILE A 103 7.70 -16.07 -3.58
N ARG A 104 8.33 -16.84 -2.72
CA ARG A 104 9.38 -17.79 -3.10
C ARG A 104 8.83 -18.92 -3.96
N THR A 105 9.44 -19.16 -5.11
CA THR A 105 9.17 -20.37 -5.91
C THR A 105 9.89 -21.56 -5.30
N VAL A 106 9.21 -22.70 -5.23
CA VAL A 106 9.78 -23.98 -4.78
C VAL A 106 9.57 -25.05 -5.85
N ASN A 107 10.51 -25.97 -5.97
CA ASN A 107 10.47 -27.07 -6.94
C ASN A 107 9.83 -28.35 -6.36
N SER A 108 9.52 -28.37 -5.08
CA SER A 108 8.89 -29.47 -4.38
C SER A 108 7.96 -28.94 -3.30
N VAL A 109 6.83 -29.62 -3.11
CA VAL A 109 5.84 -29.29 -2.07
C VAL A 109 5.96 -30.22 -0.83
N THR A 110 6.97 -31.09 -0.79
CA THR A 110 7.19 -31.98 0.36
C THR A 110 7.43 -31.16 1.63
N GLY A 111 6.65 -31.41 2.65
CA GLY A 111 6.69 -30.67 3.91
C GLY A 111 6.05 -29.28 3.86
N LEU A 112 5.36 -28.94 2.77
CA LEU A 112 4.59 -27.71 2.65
C LEU A 112 3.10 -27.99 2.69
N TYR A 113 2.34 -27.05 3.23
CA TYR A 113 0.88 -27.10 3.28
C TYR A 113 0.28 -26.08 2.31
N GLN A 114 -0.91 -26.38 1.78
CA GLN A 114 -1.67 -25.44 0.99
C GLN A 114 -2.29 -24.37 1.89
N LEU A 115 -2.29 -23.13 1.40
CA LEU A 115 -3.00 -22.03 2.03
C LEU A 115 -4.40 -21.91 1.43
N TYR A 116 -5.36 -21.67 2.28
CA TYR A 116 -6.76 -21.40 1.93
C TYR A 116 -7.15 -20.04 2.47
N TYR A 117 -8.01 -19.35 1.75
CA TYR A 117 -8.59 -18.09 2.17
C TYR A 117 -10.05 -18.31 2.59
N ASP A 118 -10.39 -17.93 3.80
CA ASP A 118 -11.77 -17.93 4.28
C ASP A 118 -12.42 -16.55 3.98
N PRO A 119 -13.35 -16.47 3.02
CA PRO A 119 -13.98 -15.20 2.68
C PRO A 119 -14.95 -14.67 3.73
N ALA A 120 -15.39 -15.51 4.68
CA ALA A 120 -16.29 -15.08 5.75
C ALA A 120 -15.56 -14.34 6.87
N THR A 121 -14.35 -14.80 7.21
CA THR A 121 -13.52 -14.22 8.28
C THR A 121 -12.39 -13.34 7.76
N GLY A 122 -11.96 -13.52 6.51
CA GLY A 122 -10.78 -12.90 5.94
C GLY A 122 -9.47 -13.59 6.36
N GLU A 123 -9.55 -14.74 7.00
CA GLU A 123 -8.37 -15.47 7.44
C GLU A 123 -7.67 -16.19 6.29
N VAL A 124 -6.33 -16.22 6.36
CA VAL A 124 -5.50 -17.13 5.56
C VAL A 124 -5.10 -18.28 6.45
N VAL A 125 -5.58 -19.48 6.14
CA VAL A 125 -5.38 -20.70 6.95
C VAL A 125 -4.69 -21.78 6.14
N TYR A 126 -4.14 -22.77 6.82
CA TYR A 126 -3.66 -23.99 6.15
C TYR A 126 -4.36 -25.22 6.73
N TYR A 127 -4.57 -26.20 5.87
CA TYR A 127 -5.09 -27.51 6.27
C TYR A 127 -3.92 -28.48 6.47
N GLN A 128 -3.91 -29.12 7.62
CA GLN A 128 -3.01 -30.23 7.93
C GLN A 128 -3.86 -31.50 7.98
N PRO A 129 -3.66 -32.44 7.05
CA PRO A 129 -4.41 -33.71 7.01
C PRO A 129 -4.06 -34.62 8.17
#